data_447ff43c97a2764d53ddd1a8fc5aefcf
#
_entry.id   447ff43c97a2764d53ddd1a8fc5aefcf
#
_cell.length_a   1.000
_cell.length_b   1.000
_cell.length_c   1.000
_cell.angle_alpha   90.00
_cell.angle_beta   90.00
_cell.angle_gamma   90.00
#
_symmetry.space_group_name_H-M   'P 1'
#
loop_
_entity.id
_entity.type
_entity.pdbx_description
1 polymer ?
#
loop_
_entity_poly.entity_id
_entity_poly.type
_entity_poly.pdbx_seq_one_letter_code
_entity_poly.pdbx_strand_id
1 'polypeptide(L)'
;KGEFSLSPRLLHLVNSAFYGTTKPITTITDAILRIGMSALTDLFAGVVLMQRFIPTAKRGGAFSNIVKKSVLISLISSKLAKKNLDEAAAEQAYLAGTFLTLGQLMLAYYFPQVYETAALRAKSTGERLSTSVNTLLGIYPDELSLVVMDALKIPDFYREIVESDYHQPE
;
A
#
# COMPACT_ATOMS: atom_id res chain seq x y z
N LYS A 1 -10.48 1.06 11.52
CA LYS A 1 -9.67 -0.20 11.46
C LYS A 1 -9.65 -0.85 10.06
N GLY A 2 -10.17 -0.25 9.01
CA GLY A 2 -10.26 -0.80 7.67
C GLY A 2 -9.81 0.12 6.55
N GLU A 3 -9.40 1.34 6.83
CA GLU A 3 -9.14 2.37 5.81
C GLU A 3 -7.89 2.09 4.96
N PHE A 4 -6.92 1.39 5.53
CA PHE A 4 -5.61 1.18 4.92
C PHE A 4 -5.64 0.35 3.62
N SER A 5 -6.53 -0.64 3.54
CA SER A 5 -6.68 -1.47 2.33
C SER A 5 -7.76 -0.95 1.36
N LEU A 6 -8.50 0.10 1.73
CA LEU A 6 -9.62 0.63 0.94
C LEU A 6 -9.14 1.59 -0.15
N SER A 7 -8.23 2.51 0.18
CA SER A 7 -7.78 3.54 -0.76
C SER A 7 -7.16 3.00 -2.05
N PRO A 8 -6.22 2.01 -2.02
CA PRO A 8 -5.69 1.42 -3.24
C PRO A 8 -6.77 0.72 -4.09
N ARG A 9 -7.68 -0.01 -3.45
CA ARG A 9 -8.78 -0.68 -4.16
C ARG A 9 -9.75 0.31 -4.77
N LEU A 10 -10.02 1.40 -4.08
CA LEU A 10 -10.87 2.47 -4.57
C LEU A 10 -10.23 3.14 -5.80
N LEU A 11 -8.96 3.50 -5.74
CA LEU A 11 -8.24 4.06 -6.89
C LEU A 11 -8.24 3.10 -8.08
N HIS A 12 -8.05 1.80 -7.84
CA HIS A 12 -8.16 0.80 -8.89
C HIS A 12 -9.55 0.79 -9.54
N LEU A 13 -10.62 0.76 -8.75
CA LEU A 13 -11.99 0.78 -9.26
C LEU A 13 -12.28 2.04 -10.07
N VAL A 14 -11.85 3.20 -9.56
CA VAL A 14 -12.06 4.49 -10.20
C VAL A 14 -11.27 4.63 -11.51
N ASN A 15 -10.07 4.07 -11.59
CA ASN A 15 -9.24 4.06 -12.80
C ASN A 15 -9.52 2.88 -13.74
N SER A 16 -10.43 1.98 -13.37
CA SER A 16 -10.81 0.85 -14.24
C SER A 16 -11.48 1.34 -15.53
N ALA A 17 -11.53 0.48 -16.54
CA ALA A 17 -12.13 0.78 -17.86
C ALA A 17 -13.57 1.30 -17.78
N PHE A 18 -14.25 1.10 -16.66
CA PHE A 18 -15.64 1.56 -16.44
C PHE A 18 -15.73 3.09 -16.28
N TYR A 19 -14.69 3.71 -15.69
CA TYR A 19 -14.61 5.16 -15.46
C TYR A 19 -13.50 5.81 -16.29
N GLY A 20 -13.00 5.12 -17.33
CA GLY A 20 -11.84 5.45 -18.15
C GLY A 20 -11.67 6.95 -18.38
N THR A 21 -10.68 7.54 -17.73
CA THR A 21 -10.28 8.93 -17.87
C THR A 21 -8.96 9.02 -18.62
N THR A 22 -8.78 10.06 -19.41
CA THR A 22 -7.52 10.33 -20.13
C THR A 22 -6.34 10.60 -19.20
N LYS A 23 -6.62 10.96 -17.93
CA LYS A 23 -5.60 11.11 -16.87
C LYS A 23 -5.95 10.22 -15.68
N PRO A 24 -5.02 9.44 -15.16
CA PRO A 24 -5.23 8.63 -13.96
C PRO A 24 -5.66 9.48 -12.76
N ILE A 25 -6.57 8.96 -11.97
CA ILE A 25 -7.00 9.56 -10.70
C ILE A 25 -6.03 9.06 -9.62
N THR A 26 -5.31 9.96 -8.97
CA THR A 26 -4.27 9.63 -7.99
C THR A 26 -4.64 10.03 -6.56
N THR A 27 -5.70 10.84 -6.39
CA THR A 27 -6.19 11.26 -5.07
C THR A 27 -7.66 10.92 -4.86
N ILE A 28 -8.09 10.79 -3.61
CA ILE A 28 -9.50 10.61 -3.26
C ILE A 28 -10.31 11.87 -3.60
N THR A 29 -9.72 13.04 -3.41
CA THR A 29 -10.35 14.32 -3.78
C THR A 29 -10.63 14.39 -5.27
N ASP A 30 -9.68 14.01 -6.12
CA ASP A 30 -9.88 13.91 -7.56
C ASP A 30 -10.98 12.89 -7.92
N ALA A 31 -11.04 11.76 -7.22
CA ALA A 31 -12.10 10.78 -7.42
C ALA A 31 -13.48 11.38 -7.12
N ILE A 32 -13.63 12.09 -5.99
CA ILE A 32 -14.87 12.76 -5.60
C ILE A 32 -15.30 13.78 -6.66
N LEU A 33 -14.36 14.59 -7.11
CA LEU A 33 -14.64 15.66 -8.11
C LEU A 33 -15.07 15.10 -9.48
N ARG A 34 -14.50 13.94 -9.87
CA ARG A 34 -14.75 13.38 -11.22
C ARG A 34 -15.93 12.43 -11.29
N ILE A 35 -16.14 11.58 -10.27
CA ILE A 35 -17.21 10.57 -10.27
C ILE A 35 -18.38 10.94 -9.37
N GLY A 36 -18.21 11.92 -8.51
CA GLY A 36 -19.22 12.36 -7.56
C GLY A 36 -19.23 11.55 -6.25
N MET A 37 -19.70 12.19 -5.19
CA MET A 37 -19.72 11.63 -3.84
C MET A 37 -20.61 10.37 -3.73
N SER A 38 -21.74 10.34 -4.42
CA SER A 38 -22.66 9.20 -4.39
C SER A 38 -22.03 7.95 -4.97
N ALA A 39 -21.48 8.04 -6.20
CA ALA A 39 -20.82 6.89 -6.84
C ALA A 39 -19.60 6.41 -6.03
N LEU A 40 -18.86 7.34 -5.40
CA LEU A 40 -17.75 6.99 -4.53
C LEU A 40 -18.24 6.24 -3.27
N THR A 41 -19.35 6.66 -2.68
CA THR A 41 -19.97 5.99 -1.53
C THR A 41 -20.38 4.56 -1.86
N ASP A 42 -20.99 4.34 -3.03
CA ASP A 42 -21.40 3.01 -3.49
C ASP A 42 -20.20 2.08 -3.74
N LEU A 43 -19.12 2.63 -4.34
CA LEU A 43 -17.87 1.91 -4.52
C LEU A 43 -17.22 1.55 -3.17
N PHE A 44 -17.24 2.48 -2.21
CA PHE A 44 -16.75 2.25 -0.84
C PHE A 44 -17.55 1.14 -0.15
N ALA A 45 -18.88 1.18 -0.24
CA ALA A 45 -19.75 0.15 0.32
C ALA A 45 -19.45 -1.24 -0.27
N GLY A 46 -19.24 -1.31 -1.59
CA GLY A 46 -18.86 -2.55 -2.28
C GLY A 46 -17.52 -3.11 -1.79
N VAL A 47 -16.50 -2.24 -1.62
CA VAL A 47 -15.18 -2.64 -1.11
C VAL A 47 -15.26 -3.10 0.35
N VAL A 48 -16.02 -2.41 1.20
CA VAL A 48 -16.25 -2.81 2.61
C VAL A 48 -16.94 -4.16 2.70
N LEU A 49 -17.96 -4.40 1.87
CA LEU A 49 -18.65 -5.69 1.80
C LEU A 49 -17.68 -6.81 1.39
N MET A 50 -16.85 -6.59 0.37
CA MET A 50 -15.85 -7.59 -0.06
C MET A 50 -14.87 -7.93 1.07
N GLN A 51 -14.49 -6.98 1.92
CA GLN A 51 -13.60 -7.23 3.05
C GLN A 51 -14.18 -8.16 4.11
N ARG A 52 -15.49 -8.20 4.27
CA ARG A 52 -16.17 -9.13 5.22
C ARG A 52 -16.04 -10.58 4.81
N PHE A 53 -15.81 -10.85 3.53
CA PHE A 53 -15.62 -12.22 3.00
C PHE A 53 -14.16 -12.69 3.03
N ILE A 54 -13.21 -11.81 3.38
CA ILE A 54 -11.82 -12.22 3.59
C ILE A 54 -11.75 -12.90 4.97
N PRO A 55 -11.39 -14.19 5.06
CA PRO A 55 -11.29 -14.87 6.34
C PRO A 55 -10.38 -14.10 7.28
N THR A 56 -10.86 -13.82 8.48
CA THR A 56 -10.04 -13.30 9.58
C THR A 56 -9.14 -14.42 10.09
N ALA A 57 -8.15 -14.84 9.32
CA ALA A 57 -7.07 -15.67 9.82
C ALA A 57 -6.47 -14.98 11.06
N LYS A 58 -6.10 -15.75 12.08
CA LYS A 58 -5.45 -15.25 13.29
C LYS A 58 -4.24 -14.41 12.89
N ARG A 59 -4.40 -13.11 12.93
CA ARG A 59 -3.36 -12.15 12.53
C ARG A 59 -2.34 -12.12 13.66
N GLY A 60 -1.14 -12.67 13.41
CA GLY A 60 -0.03 -12.66 14.37
C GLY A 60 0.43 -11.22 14.69
N GLY A 61 1.22 -11.08 15.77
CA GLY A 61 1.78 -9.79 16.19
C GLY A 61 2.60 -9.09 15.12
N ALA A 62 3.27 -9.85 14.25
CA ALA A 62 4.04 -9.34 13.12
C ALA A 62 3.16 -8.55 12.13
N PHE A 63 1.99 -9.06 11.76
CA PHE A 63 1.04 -8.32 10.90
C PHE A 63 0.57 -7.02 11.55
N SER A 64 0.25 -7.03 12.84
CA SER A 64 -0.14 -5.83 13.56
C SER A 64 0.96 -4.77 13.57
N ASN A 65 2.21 -5.18 13.72
CA ASN A 65 3.35 -4.28 13.73
C ASN A 65 3.60 -3.63 12.36
N ILE A 66 3.51 -4.39 11.27
CA ILE A 66 3.68 -3.81 9.94
C ILE A 66 2.52 -2.87 9.56
N VAL A 67 1.29 -3.17 9.98
CA VAL A 67 0.15 -2.25 9.81
C VAL A 67 0.41 -0.92 10.53
N LYS A 68 0.88 -0.96 11.78
CA LYS A 68 1.23 0.26 12.52
C LYS A 68 2.34 1.04 11.84
N LYS A 69 3.42 0.37 11.42
CA LYS A 69 4.53 0.96 10.68
C LYS A 69 4.04 1.66 9.41
N SER A 70 3.22 0.98 8.63
CA SER A 70 2.67 1.50 7.39
C SER A 70 1.82 2.75 7.60
N VAL A 71 0.92 2.73 8.60
CA VAL A 71 0.12 3.91 8.96
C VAL A 71 1.02 5.08 9.39
N LEU A 72 2.06 4.83 10.20
CA LEU A 72 2.99 5.87 10.62
C LEU A 72 3.74 6.48 9.44
N ILE A 73 4.27 5.67 8.53
CA ILE A 73 4.96 6.15 7.32
C ILE A 73 4.00 7.02 6.51
N SER A 74 2.79 6.54 6.23
CA SER A 74 1.78 7.27 5.46
C SER A 74 1.42 8.61 6.11
N LEU A 75 1.20 8.65 7.43
CA LEU A 75 0.87 9.88 8.16
C LEU A 75 2.03 10.88 8.18
N ILE A 76 3.25 10.41 8.39
CA ILE A 76 4.43 11.29 8.40
C ILE A 76 4.65 11.88 7.01
N SER A 77 4.62 11.05 5.96
CA SER A 77 4.77 11.49 4.57
C SER A 77 3.70 12.52 4.19
N SER A 78 2.45 12.27 4.53
CA SER A 78 1.34 13.20 4.31
C SER A 78 1.55 14.54 5.02
N LYS A 79 1.93 14.52 6.31
CA LYS A 79 2.18 15.75 7.06
C LYS A 79 3.35 16.57 6.51
N LEU A 80 4.41 15.90 6.08
CA LEU A 80 5.56 16.56 5.47
C LEU A 80 5.18 17.20 4.13
N ALA A 81 4.44 16.47 3.28
CA ALA A 81 3.96 16.99 2.00
C ALA A 81 3.01 18.18 2.20
N LYS A 82 2.06 18.08 3.13
CA LYS A 82 1.14 19.19 3.44
C LYS A 82 1.87 20.45 3.91
N LYS A 83 2.92 20.28 4.72
CA LYS A 83 3.71 21.41 5.24
C LYS A 83 4.51 22.12 4.15
N ASN A 84 5.03 21.38 3.18
CA ASN A 84 6.00 21.88 2.20
C ASN A 84 5.41 22.12 0.80
N LEU A 85 4.24 21.54 0.51
CA LEU A 85 3.56 21.59 -0.78
C LEU A 85 2.09 21.99 -0.59
N ASP A 86 1.16 21.04 -0.82
CA ASP A 86 -0.28 21.28 -0.76
C ASP A 86 -1.08 20.05 -0.26
N GLU A 87 -2.41 20.17 -0.26
CA GLU A 87 -3.31 19.11 0.20
C GLU A 87 -3.31 17.90 -0.75
N ALA A 88 -3.23 18.13 -2.06
CA ALA A 88 -3.19 17.05 -3.05
C ALA A 88 -1.89 16.23 -2.91
N ALA A 89 -0.76 16.90 -2.73
CA ALA A 89 0.50 16.25 -2.43
C ALA A 89 0.47 15.47 -1.10
N ALA A 90 -0.25 15.97 -0.10
CA ALA A 90 -0.44 15.26 1.17
C ALA A 90 -1.21 13.95 1.01
N GLU A 91 -2.28 13.94 0.20
CA GLU A 91 -3.02 12.71 -0.11
C GLU A 91 -2.15 11.72 -0.91
N GLN A 92 -1.43 12.21 -1.92
CA GLN A 92 -0.52 11.38 -2.70
C GLN A 92 0.59 10.78 -1.84
N ALA A 93 1.20 11.56 -0.96
CA ALA A 93 2.24 11.09 -0.05
C ALA A 93 1.72 10.05 0.96
N TYR A 94 0.46 10.19 1.41
CA TYR A 94 -0.19 9.18 2.25
C TYR A 94 -0.29 7.83 1.51
N LEU A 95 -0.78 7.85 0.28
CA LEU A 95 -0.92 6.65 -0.54
C LEU A 95 0.43 6.03 -0.90
N ALA A 96 1.42 6.86 -1.25
CA ALA A 96 2.78 6.41 -1.53
C ALA A 96 3.38 5.66 -0.31
N GLY A 97 3.25 6.21 0.90
CA GLY A 97 3.68 5.54 2.14
C GLY A 97 3.00 4.20 2.38
N THR A 98 1.74 4.06 1.94
CA THR A 98 1.02 2.78 1.95
C THR A 98 1.64 1.77 0.98
N PHE A 99 1.94 2.20 -0.25
CA PHE A 99 2.47 1.31 -1.30
C PHE A 99 3.91 0.87 -1.00
N LEU A 100 4.74 1.72 -0.40
CA LEU A 100 6.08 1.37 0.07
C LEU A 100 6.11 0.19 1.05
N THR A 101 5.02 -0.05 1.76
CA THR A 101 4.94 -1.16 2.74
C THR A 101 4.05 -2.31 2.29
N LEU A 102 3.46 -2.22 1.09
CA LEU A 102 2.45 -3.16 0.59
C LEU A 102 2.98 -4.60 0.52
N GLY A 103 4.17 -4.82 -0.02
CA GLY A 103 4.77 -6.15 -0.13
C GLY A 103 5.04 -6.79 1.24
N GLN A 104 5.51 -5.99 2.21
CA GLN A 104 5.68 -6.47 3.58
C GLN A 104 4.33 -6.83 4.23
N LEU A 105 3.29 -6.05 3.99
CA LEU A 105 1.93 -6.35 4.45
C LEU A 105 1.39 -7.64 3.84
N MET A 106 1.61 -7.85 2.55
CA MET A 106 1.21 -9.08 1.85
C MET A 106 1.92 -10.30 2.41
N LEU A 107 3.24 -10.22 2.62
CA LEU A 107 4.02 -11.30 3.23
C LEU A 107 3.55 -11.60 4.65
N ALA A 108 3.39 -10.59 5.49
CA ALA A 108 2.93 -10.79 6.88
C ALA A 108 1.50 -11.33 6.97
N TYR A 109 0.67 -11.08 5.95
CA TYR A 109 -0.71 -11.56 5.90
C TYR A 109 -0.82 -13.00 5.39
N TYR A 110 -0.20 -13.29 4.24
CA TYR A 110 -0.34 -14.58 3.56
C TYR A 110 0.71 -15.61 4.01
N PHE A 111 1.88 -15.14 4.42
CA PHE A 111 3.01 -15.98 4.81
C PHE A 111 3.61 -15.55 6.17
N PRO A 112 2.79 -15.52 7.26
CA PRO A 112 3.20 -14.96 8.54
C PRO A 112 4.45 -15.61 9.11
N GLN A 113 4.59 -16.91 8.97
CA GLN A 113 5.77 -17.65 9.49
C GLN A 113 7.06 -17.24 8.76
N VAL A 114 7.01 -17.08 7.45
CA VAL A 114 8.16 -16.63 6.65
C VAL A 114 8.54 -15.20 7.03
N TYR A 115 7.54 -14.32 7.17
CA TYR A 115 7.77 -12.93 7.58
C TYR A 115 8.37 -12.84 8.99
N GLU A 116 7.89 -13.63 9.94
CA GLU A 116 8.44 -13.69 11.30
C GLU A 116 9.87 -14.22 11.33
N THR A 117 10.16 -15.25 10.53
CA THR A 117 11.53 -15.79 10.40
C THR A 117 12.47 -14.74 9.81
N ALA A 118 12.04 -14.01 8.75
CA ALA A 118 12.82 -12.93 8.18
C ALA A 118 13.07 -11.80 9.19
N ALA A 119 12.05 -11.43 9.96
CA ALA A 119 12.17 -10.39 10.98
C ALA A 119 13.13 -10.78 12.12
N LEU A 120 13.10 -12.03 12.55
CA LEU A 120 14.04 -12.56 13.56
C LEU A 120 15.47 -12.58 13.02
N ARG A 121 15.66 -13.03 11.77
CA ARG A 121 16.95 -13.02 11.09
C ARG A 121 17.49 -11.59 10.99
N ALA A 122 16.73 -10.66 10.47
CA ALA A 122 17.13 -9.25 10.36
C ALA A 122 17.58 -8.67 11.71
N LYS A 123 16.84 -8.99 12.78
CA LYS A 123 17.21 -8.56 14.13
C LYS A 123 18.52 -9.19 14.65
N SER A 124 18.77 -10.45 14.33
CA SER A 124 19.97 -11.18 14.81
C SER A 124 21.23 -10.82 14.03
N THR A 125 21.11 -10.54 12.74
CA THR A 125 22.25 -10.22 11.85
C THR A 125 22.51 -8.72 11.73
N GLY A 126 21.54 -7.86 12.09
CA GLY A 126 21.61 -6.42 11.87
C GLY A 126 21.33 -5.99 10.42
N GLU A 127 20.96 -6.94 9.54
CA GLU A 127 20.63 -6.66 8.15
C GLU A 127 19.22 -6.07 8.00
N ARG A 128 18.90 -5.53 6.83
CA ARG A 128 17.55 -5.03 6.52
C ARG A 128 16.56 -6.20 6.42
N LEU A 129 15.31 -5.95 6.79
CA LEU A 129 14.23 -6.93 6.64
C LEU A 129 14.06 -7.39 5.19
N SER A 130 14.20 -6.45 4.23
CA SER A 130 14.13 -6.75 2.80
C SER A 130 15.21 -7.76 2.36
N THR A 131 16.44 -7.59 2.85
CA THR A 131 17.56 -8.52 2.61
C THR A 131 17.27 -9.90 3.22
N SER A 132 16.76 -9.94 4.45
CA SER A 132 16.36 -11.20 5.09
C SER A 132 15.25 -11.93 4.33
N VAL A 133 14.25 -11.19 3.82
CA VAL A 133 13.18 -11.75 2.99
C VAL A 133 13.76 -12.30 1.70
N ASN A 134 14.62 -11.55 1.02
CA ASN A 134 15.25 -12.00 -0.22
C ASN A 134 16.11 -13.27 0.01
N THR A 135 16.83 -13.34 1.10
CA THR A 135 17.60 -14.56 1.45
C THR A 135 16.71 -15.79 1.60
N LEU A 136 15.50 -15.65 2.14
CA LEU A 136 14.58 -16.75 2.39
C LEU A 136 13.70 -17.12 1.19
N LEU A 137 13.32 -16.12 0.37
CA LEU A 137 12.34 -16.30 -0.71
C LEU A 137 12.90 -16.04 -2.12
N GLY A 138 14.09 -15.45 -2.24
CA GLY A 138 14.66 -15.05 -3.53
C GLY A 138 13.97 -13.84 -4.16
N ILE A 139 13.12 -13.12 -3.43
CA ILE A 139 12.42 -11.92 -3.88
C ILE A 139 12.48 -10.84 -2.81
N TYR A 140 12.46 -9.57 -3.22
CA TYR A 140 12.32 -8.45 -2.30
C TYR A 140 10.85 -8.10 -2.07
N PRO A 141 10.48 -7.58 -0.88
CA PRO A 141 9.10 -7.13 -0.63
C PRO A 141 8.60 -6.08 -1.63
N ASP A 142 9.50 -5.22 -2.11
CA ASP A 142 9.17 -4.13 -3.03
C ASP A 142 8.82 -4.67 -4.42
N GLU A 143 9.47 -5.74 -4.88
CA GLU A 143 9.08 -6.46 -6.10
C GLU A 143 7.64 -6.99 -6.00
N LEU A 144 7.27 -7.53 -4.82
CA LEU A 144 5.90 -7.97 -4.58
C LEU A 144 4.92 -6.78 -4.56
N SER A 145 5.33 -5.63 -4.00
CA SER A 145 4.53 -4.40 -4.08
C SER A 145 4.25 -4.03 -5.53
N LEU A 146 5.28 -4.00 -6.38
CA LEU A 146 5.18 -3.63 -7.80
C LEU A 146 4.27 -4.58 -8.57
N VAL A 147 4.41 -5.89 -8.36
CA VAL A 147 3.54 -6.90 -8.99
C VAL A 147 2.08 -6.69 -8.61
N VAL A 148 1.81 -6.44 -7.32
CA VAL A 148 0.44 -6.19 -6.85
C VAL A 148 -0.10 -4.87 -7.37
N MET A 149 0.72 -3.82 -7.41
CA MET A 149 0.34 -2.52 -7.95
C MET A 149 0.00 -2.62 -9.45
N ASP A 150 0.76 -3.39 -10.22
CA ASP A 150 0.46 -3.66 -11.62
C ASP A 150 -0.87 -4.41 -11.81
N ALA A 151 -1.07 -5.48 -11.05
CA ALA A 151 -2.32 -6.25 -11.08
C ALA A 151 -3.55 -5.41 -10.70
N LEU A 152 -3.38 -4.43 -9.81
CA LEU A 152 -4.43 -3.51 -9.37
C LEU A 152 -4.54 -2.27 -10.25
N LYS A 153 -3.73 -2.13 -11.30
CA LYS A 153 -3.69 -0.96 -12.19
C LYS A 153 -3.50 0.36 -11.42
N ILE A 154 -2.62 0.34 -10.42
CA ILE A 154 -2.25 1.54 -9.68
C ILE A 154 -1.48 2.48 -10.62
N PRO A 155 -1.73 3.81 -10.58
CA PRO A 155 -1.04 4.77 -11.44
C PRO A 155 0.49 4.70 -11.34
N ASP A 156 1.17 4.85 -12.50
CA ASP A 156 2.63 4.75 -12.62
C ASP A 156 3.38 5.69 -11.69
N PHE A 157 2.82 6.86 -11.41
CA PHE A 157 3.34 7.79 -10.41
C PHE A 157 3.73 7.13 -9.08
N TYR A 158 2.89 6.23 -8.57
CA TYR A 158 3.18 5.51 -7.31
C TYR A 158 4.19 4.39 -7.50
N ARG A 159 4.18 3.76 -8.68
CA ARG A 159 5.16 2.71 -9.02
C ARG A 159 6.57 3.29 -9.05
N GLU A 160 6.77 4.43 -9.69
CA GLU A 160 8.04 5.13 -9.76
C GLU A 160 8.60 5.45 -8.36
N ILE A 161 7.74 5.81 -7.40
CA ILE A 161 8.15 6.05 -6.01
C ILE A 161 8.65 4.75 -5.35
N VAL A 162 7.95 3.64 -5.53
CA VAL A 162 8.36 2.34 -4.96
C VAL A 162 9.66 1.86 -5.63
N GLU A 163 9.79 2.00 -6.94
CA GLU A 163 10.99 1.64 -7.69
C GLU A 163 12.20 2.48 -7.26
N SER A 164 12.02 3.77 -7.00
CA SER A 164 13.10 4.66 -6.56
C SER A 164 13.62 4.30 -5.16
N ASP A 165 12.75 3.85 -4.25
CA ASP A 165 13.16 3.37 -2.92
C ASP A 165 13.91 2.04 -3.00
N TYR A 166 13.47 1.14 -3.89
CA TYR A 166 14.11 -0.15 -4.12
C TYR A 166 15.55 -0.04 -4.62
N HIS A 167 15.86 0.97 -5.44
CA HIS A 167 17.18 1.18 -6.04
C HIS A 167 18.14 2.03 -5.20
N GLN A 168 17.75 2.48 -4.00
CA GLN A 168 18.67 3.20 -3.14
C GLN A 168 19.74 2.26 -2.57
N PRO A 169 21.03 2.50 -2.86
CA PRO A 169 22.12 1.73 -2.27
C PRO A 169 22.15 1.92 -0.75
N GLU A 170 22.66 0.89 -0.06
CA GLU A 170 22.86 0.88 1.40
C GLU A 170 23.83 1.97 1.87
#